data_97f25b3a60dc645e03994062a68b8df3
#
_entry.id   97f25b3a60dc645e03994062a68b8df3
#
_cell.length_a   1.000
_cell.length_b   1.000
_cell.length_c   1.000
_cell.angle_alpha   90.00
_cell.angle_beta   90.00
_cell.angle_gamma   90.00
#
_symmetry.space_group_name_H-M   'P 1'
#
loop_
_entity.id
_entity.type
_entity.pdbx_description
1 polymer ?
#
loop_
_entity_poly.entity_id
_entity_poly.type
_entity_poly.pdbx_seq_one_letter_code
_entity_poly.pdbx_strand_id
1 'polypeptide(L)'
;MARIRFRGCPITQFASILPQQGANPPRAKGVVNLSTKKLGENSVLDTLLQSGSSKCLFPRASAQGLDAVLLNTAGGVTGGDSFRFTANAAEGTTLTLTTQACERAYKAQPRPYAQISNHLTVSSGARLNWLPQETILFNGSALDRRLQIEMDPDATMLLVEPLVFGRAAMGETLTDIRLRDRIEILRDGAPAFLDAMRFSGDLQAHLCRPHVANGAGAMALVVFASATAEGQLAPVRHLLPDTAGASLIQNDMLVIRMLAKTSFALRRALMPVLRRLNNDTLPRCWML
;
A
#
# COMPACT_ATOMS: atom_id res chain seq x y z
N MET A 1 -44.39 49.51 46.08
CA MET A 1 -43.03 49.00 45.68
C MET A 1 -42.96 47.55 46.01
N ALA A 2 -43.13 46.67 45.05
CA ALA A 2 -43.09 45.20 45.23
C ALA A 2 -41.69 44.71 44.88
N ARG A 3 -41.00 44.02 45.80
CA ARG A 3 -39.69 43.43 45.58
C ARG A 3 -39.87 42.00 45.00
N ILE A 4 -39.48 41.83 43.75
CA ILE A 4 -39.42 40.53 43.10
C ILE A 4 -38.13 39.81 43.60
N ARG A 5 -38.29 38.65 44.27
CA ARG A 5 -37.18 37.76 44.64
C ARG A 5 -36.96 36.74 43.51
N PHE A 6 -35.80 36.78 42.84
CA PHE A 6 -35.37 35.73 41.96
C PHE A 6 -34.89 34.52 42.79
N ARG A 7 -35.55 33.38 42.66
CA ARG A 7 -35.04 32.09 43.17
C ARG A 7 -33.99 31.60 42.19
N GLY A 8 -32.77 31.43 42.65
CA GLY A 8 -31.67 30.84 41.86
C GLY A 8 -31.99 29.39 41.48
N CYS A 9 -31.83 29.10 40.19
CA CYS A 9 -31.89 27.75 39.63
C CYS A 9 -30.63 26.98 40.09
N PRO A 10 -30.71 25.75 40.59
CA PRO A 10 -29.51 24.99 40.95
C PRO A 10 -28.72 24.67 39.69
N ILE A 11 -27.43 25.05 39.69
CA ILE A 11 -26.47 24.68 38.66
C ILE A 11 -26.30 23.16 38.72
N THR A 12 -26.79 22.45 37.71
CA THR A 12 -26.59 21.02 37.53
C THR A 12 -25.08 20.76 37.42
N GLN A 13 -24.50 20.08 38.39
CA GLN A 13 -23.15 19.60 38.34
C GLN A 13 -23.03 18.64 37.13
N PHE A 14 -22.29 19.03 36.10
CA PHE A 14 -21.86 18.10 35.08
C PHE A 14 -20.92 17.11 35.75
N ALA A 15 -21.39 15.88 35.96
CA ALA A 15 -20.54 14.77 36.34
C ALA A 15 -19.50 14.59 35.22
N SER A 16 -18.25 14.85 35.50
CA SER A 16 -17.15 14.53 34.61
C SER A 16 -17.14 13.00 34.43
N ILE A 17 -17.58 12.54 33.26
CA ILE A 17 -17.41 11.14 32.85
C ILE A 17 -15.91 10.93 32.65
N LEU A 18 -15.23 10.51 33.70
CA LEU A 18 -13.87 10.01 33.58
C LEU A 18 -13.93 8.79 32.64
N PRO A 19 -13.06 8.71 31.61
CA PRO A 19 -13.02 7.54 30.76
C PRO A 19 -12.73 6.32 31.61
N GLN A 20 -13.59 5.30 31.53
CA GLN A 20 -13.37 4.02 32.21
C GLN A 20 -12.00 3.48 31.78
N GLN A 21 -11.09 3.38 32.74
CA GLN A 21 -9.81 2.70 32.55
C GLN A 21 -10.10 1.23 32.26
N GLY A 22 -9.90 0.79 31.01
CA GLY A 22 -9.97 -0.62 30.65
C GLY A 22 -10.62 -0.98 29.31
N ALA A 23 -11.41 -0.10 28.70
CA ALA A 23 -11.97 -0.41 27.38
C ALA A 23 -10.91 -0.20 26.28
N ASN A 24 -10.54 -1.27 25.58
CA ASN A 24 -9.71 -1.12 24.39
C ASN A 24 -10.43 -0.18 23.40
N PRO A 25 -9.76 0.85 22.87
CA PRO A 25 -10.37 1.75 21.91
C PRO A 25 -10.86 0.95 20.69
N PRO A 26 -12.01 1.32 20.08
CA PRO A 26 -12.52 0.64 18.90
C PRO A 26 -11.45 0.63 17.80
N ARG A 27 -11.34 -0.51 17.09
CA ARG A 27 -10.36 -0.73 16.04
C ARG A 27 -11.03 -0.82 14.69
N ALA A 28 -10.41 -0.19 13.68
CA ALA A 28 -10.89 -0.26 12.32
C ALA A 28 -10.71 -1.68 11.78
N LYS A 29 -11.75 -2.17 11.08
CA LYS A 29 -11.71 -3.42 10.34
C LYS A 29 -12.23 -3.14 8.94
N GLY A 30 -11.56 -3.70 7.95
CA GLY A 30 -11.96 -3.55 6.57
C GLY A 30 -11.72 -4.83 5.79
N VAL A 31 -12.67 -5.17 4.92
CA VAL A 31 -12.55 -6.31 4.00
C VAL A 31 -13.01 -5.87 2.62
N VAL A 32 -12.24 -6.23 1.59
CA VAL A 32 -12.66 -6.19 0.20
C VAL A 32 -12.26 -7.50 -0.46
N ASN A 33 -13.22 -8.13 -1.14
CA ASN A 33 -12.95 -9.24 -2.06
C ASN A 33 -13.54 -8.85 -3.42
N LEU A 34 -12.76 -8.97 -4.48
CA LEU A 34 -13.23 -8.71 -5.83
C LEU A 34 -12.68 -9.74 -6.82
N SER A 35 -13.43 -9.98 -7.87
CA SER A 35 -12.96 -10.75 -9.04
C SER A 35 -13.38 -10.10 -10.34
N THR A 36 -12.61 -10.40 -11.39
CA THR A 36 -12.92 -9.99 -12.77
C THR A 36 -13.46 -11.14 -13.57
N LYS A 37 -14.12 -10.81 -14.68
CA LYS A 37 -14.44 -11.77 -15.75
C LYS A 37 -14.31 -11.12 -17.12
N LYS A 38 -14.18 -11.93 -18.16
CA LYS A 38 -14.31 -11.49 -19.55
C LYS A 38 -15.77 -11.26 -19.91
N LEU A 39 -16.02 -10.16 -20.62
CA LEU A 39 -17.29 -9.89 -21.32
C LEU A 39 -16.94 -9.39 -22.74
N GLY A 40 -16.93 -10.29 -23.70
CA GLY A 40 -16.30 -10.05 -25.00
C GLY A 40 -14.81 -9.77 -24.82
N GLU A 41 -14.31 -8.70 -25.39
CA GLU A 41 -12.90 -8.28 -25.26
C GLU A 41 -12.62 -7.51 -23.96
N ASN A 42 -13.65 -7.13 -23.20
CA ASN A 42 -13.50 -6.29 -22.02
C ASN A 42 -13.33 -7.11 -20.74
N SER A 43 -12.51 -6.59 -19.82
CA SER A 43 -12.44 -7.08 -18.45
C SER A 43 -13.43 -6.29 -17.60
N VAL A 44 -14.35 -6.98 -16.93
CA VAL A 44 -15.39 -6.35 -16.11
C VAL A 44 -15.38 -6.93 -14.71
N LEU A 45 -16.03 -6.24 -13.79
CA LEU A 45 -16.26 -6.73 -12.43
C LEU A 45 -17.17 -7.97 -12.49
N ASP A 46 -16.75 -9.03 -11.81
CA ASP A 46 -17.56 -10.24 -11.62
C ASP A 46 -18.23 -10.23 -10.23
N THR A 47 -17.42 -10.22 -9.18
CA THR A 47 -17.91 -10.18 -7.81
C THR A 47 -17.28 -9.04 -7.03
N LEU A 48 -18.03 -8.48 -6.07
CA LEU A 48 -17.55 -7.51 -5.10
C LEU A 48 -18.21 -7.74 -3.74
N LEU A 49 -17.39 -7.99 -2.73
CA LEU A 49 -17.79 -7.90 -1.33
C LEU A 49 -16.90 -6.85 -0.66
N GLN A 50 -17.53 -5.90 0.02
CA GLN A 50 -16.79 -4.90 0.79
C GLN A 50 -17.49 -4.61 2.12
N SER A 51 -16.72 -4.47 3.18
CA SER A 51 -17.28 -4.25 4.51
C SER A 51 -16.35 -3.42 5.41
N GLY A 52 -16.93 -2.86 6.45
CA GLY A 52 -16.19 -2.05 7.42
C GLY A 52 -15.58 -0.79 6.80
N SER A 53 -14.35 -0.48 7.19
CA SER A 53 -13.63 0.72 6.77
C SER A 53 -12.91 0.58 5.42
N SER A 54 -13.11 -0.50 4.69
CA SER A 54 -12.59 -0.66 3.33
C SER A 54 -13.67 -0.43 2.30
N LYS A 55 -13.33 0.33 1.24
CA LYS A 55 -14.16 0.55 0.07
C LYS A 55 -13.35 0.34 -1.20
N CYS A 56 -14.04 -0.08 -2.26
CA CYS A 56 -13.49 -0.18 -3.59
C CYS A 56 -14.40 0.59 -4.55
N LEU A 57 -13.82 1.48 -5.33
CA LEU A 57 -14.51 2.29 -6.35
C LEU A 57 -13.96 1.93 -7.73
N PHE A 58 -14.83 2.02 -8.71
CA PHE A 58 -14.49 1.71 -10.10
C PHE A 58 -14.63 2.99 -10.92
N PRO A 59 -13.52 3.66 -11.29
CA PRO A 59 -13.56 4.78 -12.23
C PRO A 59 -14.05 4.28 -13.59
N ARG A 60 -14.34 5.23 -14.51
CA ARG A 60 -14.73 4.86 -15.88
C ARG A 60 -13.68 3.94 -16.47
N ALA A 61 -14.14 2.88 -17.13
CA ALA A 61 -13.29 1.86 -17.70
C ALA A 61 -12.14 2.47 -18.52
N SER A 62 -10.92 1.99 -18.26
CA SER A 62 -9.79 2.23 -19.15
C SER A 62 -9.91 1.33 -20.37
N ALA A 63 -9.26 1.71 -21.49
CA ALA A 63 -9.20 0.87 -22.68
C ALA A 63 -8.47 -0.48 -22.42
N GLN A 64 -7.83 -0.65 -21.29
CA GLN A 64 -6.96 -1.79 -20.97
C GLN A 64 -7.53 -2.76 -19.92
N GLY A 65 -8.73 -2.52 -19.40
CA GLY A 65 -9.31 -3.45 -18.43
C GLY A 65 -10.13 -2.80 -17.34
N LEU A 66 -10.25 -3.48 -16.21
CA LEU A 66 -10.95 -2.99 -15.01
C LEU A 66 -9.98 -2.26 -14.09
N ASP A 67 -10.23 -0.98 -13.83
CA ASP A 67 -9.53 -0.22 -12.81
C ASP A 67 -10.34 -0.23 -11.50
N ALA A 68 -9.68 -0.53 -10.39
CA ALA A 68 -10.27 -0.55 -9.07
C ALA A 68 -9.44 0.29 -8.09
N VAL A 69 -10.09 1.24 -7.40
CA VAL A 69 -9.46 2.16 -6.46
C VAL A 69 -9.87 1.78 -5.05
N LEU A 70 -8.90 1.37 -4.24
CA LEU A 70 -9.09 0.99 -2.85
C LEU A 70 -9.05 2.23 -1.95
N LEU A 71 -9.93 2.27 -0.96
CA LEU A 71 -10.01 3.33 0.03
C LEU A 71 -10.02 2.74 1.44
N ASN A 72 -9.19 3.27 2.30
CA ASN A 72 -9.30 3.12 3.75
C ASN A 72 -10.05 4.33 4.32
N THR A 73 -11.33 4.16 4.64
CA THR A 73 -12.19 5.24 5.16
C THR A 73 -11.90 5.59 6.62
N ALA A 74 -11.03 4.83 7.31
CA ALA A 74 -10.51 5.18 8.63
C ALA A 74 -9.38 6.24 8.56
N GLY A 75 -8.88 6.56 7.35
CA GLY A 75 -7.88 7.61 7.13
C GLY A 75 -6.45 7.19 7.46
N GLY A 76 -6.20 5.93 7.77
CA GLY A 76 -4.91 5.34 8.10
C GLY A 76 -5.08 4.12 8.98
N VAL A 77 -3.97 3.57 9.48
CA VAL A 77 -3.95 2.39 10.33
C VAL A 77 -3.18 2.64 11.63
N THR A 78 -3.63 2.03 12.72
CA THR A 78 -2.93 2.03 13.99
C THR A 78 -3.01 0.66 14.65
N GLY A 79 -2.23 0.43 15.70
CA GLY A 79 -2.13 -0.87 16.36
C GLY A 79 -3.49 -1.46 16.73
N GLY A 80 -3.76 -2.68 16.29
CA GLY A 80 -5.01 -3.42 16.46
C GLY A 80 -6.02 -3.29 15.33
N ASP A 81 -5.80 -2.40 14.36
CA ASP A 81 -6.60 -2.37 13.13
C ASP A 81 -6.31 -3.60 12.26
N SER A 82 -7.30 -4.04 11.47
CA SER A 82 -7.19 -5.20 10.60
C SER A 82 -7.87 -4.95 9.25
N PHE A 83 -7.07 -5.00 8.19
CA PHE A 83 -7.53 -4.84 6.82
C PHE A 83 -7.15 -6.06 5.99
N ARG A 84 -8.12 -6.58 5.24
CA ARG A 84 -7.92 -7.70 4.32
C ARG A 84 -8.44 -7.34 2.94
N PHE A 85 -7.59 -7.56 1.96
CA PHE A 85 -7.93 -7.38 0.56
C PHE A 85 -7.62 -8.65 -0.21
N THR A 86 -8.60 -9.15 -0.98
CA THR A 86 -8.44 -10.28 -1.89
C THR A 86 -8.90 -9.87 -3.27
N ALA A 87 -8.11 -10.18 -4.29
CA ALA A 87 -8.51 -9.95 -5.68
C ALA A 87 -8.12 -11.13 -6.57
N ASN A 88 -8.98 -11.40 -7.55
CA ASN A 88 -8.71 -12.39 -8.57
C ASN A 88 -8.84 -11.75 -9.97
N ALA A 89 -7.73 -11.67 -10.68
CA ALA A 89 -7.71 -11.40 -12.11
C ALA A 89 -7.94 -12.72 -12.84
N ALA A 90 -9.18 -12.97 -13.27
CA ALA A 90 -9.58 -14.20 -13.94
C ALA A 90 -8.90 -14.32 -15.31
N GLU A 91 -8.95 -15.53 -15.90
CA GLU A 91 -8.31 -15.88 -17.16
C GLU A 91 -8.50 -14.81 -18.25
N GLY A 92 -7.39 -14.40 -18.86
CA GLY A 92 -7.34 -13.43 -19.94
C GLY A 92 -7.82 -12.02 -19.58
N THR A 93 -8.09 -11.69 -18.30
CA THR A 93 -8.53 -10.34 -17.91
C THR A 93 -7.36 -9.43 -17.55
N THR A 94 -7.60 -8.12 -17.61
CA THR A 94 -6.68 -7.10 -17.07
C THR A 94 -7.32 -6.39 -15.91
N LEU A 95 -6.65 -6.42 -14.74
CA LEU A 95 -7.08 -5.77 -13.51
C LEU A 95 -5.99 -4.81 -13.02
N THR A 96 -6.34 -3.54 -12.87
CA THR A 96 -5.47 -2.54 -12.25
C THR A 96 -6.02 -2.14 -10.89
N LEU A 97 -5.21 -2.33 -9.86
CA LEU A 97 -5.51 -2.02 -8.47
C LEU A 97 -4.64 -0.86 -8.02
N THR A 98 -5.25 0.17 -7.46
CA THR A 98 -4.54 1.30 -6.87
C THR A 98 -5.24 1.75 -5.59
N THR A 99 -4.60 2.58 -4.78
CA THR A 99 -5.26 3.26 -3.66
C THR A 99 -5.56 4.71 -4.01
N GLN A 100 -6.60 5.29 -3.40
CA GLN A 100 -6.96 6.69 -3.65
C GLN A 100 -5.84 7.64 -3.20
N ALA A 101 -5.23 7.36 -2.06
CA ALA A 101 -4.21 8.17 -1.42
C ALA A 101 -3.21 7.27 -0.70
N CYS A 102 -2.16 7.88 -0.13
CA CYS A 102 -1.19 7.19 0.71
C CYS A 102 -1.85 6.53 1.92
N GLU A 103 -1.36 5.35 2.32
CA GLU A 103 -1.71 4.74 3.61
C GLU A 103 -0.82 5.33 4.70
N ARG A 104 -1.41 5.66 5.85
CA ARG A 104 -0.70 6.26 6.98
C ARG A 104 -0.68 5.29 8.16
N ALA A 105 0.51 4.82 8.52
CA ALA A 105 0.69 4.03 9.71
C ALA A 105 0.96 4.95 10.91
N TYR A 106 -0.08 5.22 11.68
CA TYR A 106 -0.05 6.12 12.83
C TYR A 106 0.62 5.47 14.05
N LYS A 107 0.99 6.32 15.02
CA LYS A 107 1.48 5.87 16.33
C LYS A 107 0.51 4.86 16.94
N ALA A 108 1.04 3.70 17.33
CA ALA A 108 0.31 2.63 17.96
C ALA A 108 0.44 2.67 19.50
N GLN A 109 -0.52 2.10 20.20
CA GLN A 109 -0.34 1.71 21.58
C GLN A 109 0.76 0.61 21.68
N PRO A 110 1.36 0.35 22.86
CA PRO A 110 2.49 -0.58 23.01
C PRO A 110 2.24 -1.98 22.43
N ARG A 111 1.01 -2.40 22.31
CA ARG A 111 0.50 -3.65 21.67
C ARG A 111 -0.89 -3.36 21.12
N PRO A 112 -1.34 -3.97 20.05
CA PRO A 112 -0.74 -4.85 19.04
C PRO A 112 -0.26 -4.10 17.78
N TYR A 113 0.16 -4.85 16.72
CA TYR A 113 0.38 -4.32 15.37
C TYR A 113 -0.95 -4.01 14.67
N ALA A 114 -0.96 -3.02 13.77
CA ALA A 114 -1.92 -2.96 12.69
C ALA A 114 -1.61 -4.10 11.70
N GLN A 115 -2.64 -4.74 11.16
CA GLN A 115 -2.49 -5.84 10.22
C GLN A 115 -3.10 -5.47 8.87
N ILE A 116 -2.30 -5.56 7.81
CA ILE A 116 -2.75 -5.44 6.42
C ILE A 116 -2.38 -6.74 5.72
N SER A 117 -3.36 -7.45 5.19
CA SER A 117 -3.17 -8.70 4.47
C SER A 117 -3.82 -8.61 3.10
N ASN A 118 -2.99 -8.65 2.06
CA ASN A 118 -3.42 -8.62 0.65
C ASN A 118 -3.11 -9.97 0.01
N HIS A 119 -4.10 -10.56 -0.65
CA HIS A 119 -3.97 -11.81 -1.38
C HIS A 119 -4.49 -11.62 -2.80
N LEU A 120 -3.61 -11.82 -3.79
CA LEU A 120 -3.92 -11.58 -5.20
C LEU A 120 -3.70 -12.86 -6.00
N THR A 121 -4.63 -13.17 -6.88
CA THR A 121 -4.52 -14.30 -7.82
C THR A 121 -4.53 -13.76 -9.25
N VAL A 122 -3.64 -14.27 -10.10
CA VAL A 122 -3.51 -13.88 -11.50
C VAL A 122 -3.55 -15.13 -12.35
N SER A 123 -4.70 -15.39 -12.95
CA SER A 123 -4.94 -16.59 -13.74
C SER A 123 -4.25 -16.53 -15.11
N SER A 124 -4.25 -17.65 -15.84
CA SER A 124 -3.65 -17.82 -17.18
C SER A 124 -4.02 -16.68 -18.13
N GLY A 125 -3.03 -16.14 -18.84
CA GLY A 125 -3.20 -15.03 -19.78
C GLY A 125 -3.68 -13.72 -19.16
N ALA A 126 -3.90 -13.65 -17.83
CA ALA A 126 -4.34 -12.44 -17.18
C ALA A 126 -3.17 -11.47 -16.93
N ARG A 127 -3.53 -10.19 -16.77
CA ARG A 127 -2.62 -9.13 -16.34
C ARG A 127 -3.14 -8.49 -15.06
N LEU A 128 -2.28 -8.38 -14.04
CA LEU A 128 -2.56 -7.66 -12.81
C LEU A 128 -1.53 -6.54 -12.60
N ASN A 129 -2.02 -5.32 -12.42
CA ASN A 129 -1.21 -4.18 -12.02
C ASN A 129 -1.56 -3.83 -10.56
N TRP A 130 -0.65 -4.06 -9.62
CA TRP A 130 -0.75 -3.64 -8.22
C TRP A 130 0.04 -2.35 -8.02
N LEU A 131 -0.67 -1.23 -8.01
CA LEU A 131 -0.10 0.12 -8.04
C LEU A 131 -0.63 1.00 -6.90
N PRO A 132 -0.49 0.60 -5.61
CA PRO A 132 -0.90 1.45 -4.50
C PRO A 132 -0.07 2.74 -4.43
N GLN A 133 -0.63 3.77 -3.77
CA GLN A 133 0.12 4.94 -3.33
C GLN A 133 1.04 4.58 -2.17
N GLU A 134 1.87 5.52 -1.73
CA GLU A 134 2.88 5.31 -0.69
C GLU A 134 2.27 4.89 0.66
N THR A 135 2.93 4.00 1.36
CA THR A 135 2.73 3.78 2.80
C THR A 135 3.68 4.68 3.59
N ILE A 136 3.14 5.56 4.43
CA ILE A 136 3.93 6.49 5.25
C ILE A 136 3.98 5.96 6.69
N LEU A 137 5.17 5.67 7.18
CA LEU A 137 5.38 5.29 8.57
C LEU A 137 5.54 6.53 9.45
N PHE A 138 4.72 6.68 10.48
CA PHE A 138 4.88 7.72 11.50
C PHE A 138 5.67 7.18 12.68
N ASN A 139 6.31 8.07 13.44
CA ASN A 139 7.01 7.66 14.66
C ASN A 139 6.06 7.00 15.65
N GLY A 140 6.48 5.91 16.25
CA GLY A 140 5.65 5.07 17.14
C GLY A 140 4.70 4.13 16.38
N SER A 141 4.76 4.03 15.06
CA SER A 141 3.91 3.10 14.30
C SER A 141 4.28 1.63 14.54
N ALA A 142 3.26 0.75 14.42
CA ALA A 142 3.43 -0.70 14.49
C ALA A 142 2.58 -1.35 13.40
N LEU A 143 3.21 -1.81 12.33
CA LEU A 143 2.57 -2.36 11.14
C LEU A 143 3.12 -3.75 10.79
N ASP A 144 2.23 -4.74 10.64
CA ASP A 144 2.51 -6.04 10.03
C ASP A 144 1.73 -6.09 8.70
N ARG A 145 2.45 -5.98 7.58
CA ARG A 145 1.89 -5.98 6.24
C ARG A 145 2.36 -7.20 5.47
N ARG A 146 1.41 -7.85 4.79
CA ARG A 146 1.67 -9.03 3.95
C ARG A 146 0.98 -8.86 2.62
N LEU A 147 1.73 -9.13 1.56
CA LEU A 147 1.22 -9.23 0.21
C LEU A 147 1.64 -10.60 -0.34
N GLN A 148 0.65 -11.43 -0.63
CA GLN A 148 0.85 -12.71 -1.30
C GLN A 148 0.20 -12.65 -2.68
N ILE A 149 0.94 -13.08 -3.69
CA ILE A 149 0.48 -13.13 -5.07
C ILE A 149 0.68 -14.55 -5.58
N GLU A 150 -0.38 -15.14 -6.08
CA GLU A 150 -0.36 -16.43 -6.77
C GLU A 150 -0.63 -16.18 -8.25
N MET A 151 0.29 -16.58 -9.12
CA MET A 151 0.17 -16.34 -10.55
C MET A 151 0.45 -17.59 -11.37
N ASP A 152 -0.31 -17.74 -12.44
CA ASP A 152 -0.07 -18.77 -13.44
C ASP A 152 1.20 -18.45 -14.26
N PRO A 153 1.84 -19.45 -14.89
CA PRO A 153 3.13 -19.30 -15.58
C PRO A 153 3.14 -18.25 -16.69
N ASP A 154 2.03 -18.10 -17.42
CA ASP A 154 1.87 -17.17 -18.56
C ASP A 154 1.20 -15.84 -18.16
N ALA A 155 0.86 -15.68 -16.90
CA ALA A 155 0.28 -14.44 -16.37
C ALA A 155 1.31 -13.30 -16.37
N THR A 156 0.83 -12.07 -16.48
CA THR A 156 1.66 -10.86 -16.39
C THR A 156 1.32 -10.07 -15.14
N MET A 157 2.34 -9.57 -14.44
CA MET A 157 2.15 -8.76 -13.23
C MET A 157 3.11 -7.57 -13.21
N LEU A 158 2.57 -6.39 -12.86
CA LEU A 158 3.35 -5.23 -12.44
C LEU A 158 2.99 -4.87 -11.00
N LEU A 159 3.97 -4.87 -10.12
CA LEU A 159 3.83 -4.52 -8.71
C LEU A 159 4.72 -3.33 -8.37
N VAL A 160 4.20 -2.38 -7.59
CA VAL A 160 4.99 -1.35 -6.91
C VAL A 160 4.59 -1.26 -5.43
N GLU A 161 5.57 -1.16 -4.56
CA GLU A 161 5.38 -0.94 -3.12
C GLU A 161 6.28 0.20 -2.65
N PRO A 162 5.76 1.45 -2.66
CA PRO A 162 6.49 2.60 -2.17
C PRO A 162 6.29 2.78 -0.67
N LEU A 163 7.38 3.08 0.04
CA LEU A 163 7.42 3.29 1.49
C LEU A 163 8.11 4.60 1.82
N VAL A 164 7.51 5.39 2.69
CA VAL A 164 8.02 6.69 3.13
C VAL A 164 8.30 6.66 4.64
N PHE A 165 9.49 7.11 5.02
CA PHE A 165 10.00 7.07 6.38
C PHE A 165 9.77 8.41 7.07
N GLY A 166 8.62 8.55 7.75
CA GLY A 166 8.26 9.75 8.49
C GLY A 166 7.73 10.90 7.63
N ARG A 167 7.28 11.93 8.32
CA ARG A 167 6.78 13.17 7.73
C ARG A 167 7.90 14.21 7.71
N ALA A 168 8.81 14.11 6.74
CA ALA A 168 9.98 14.99 6.66
C ALA A 168 9.60 16.49 6.72
N ALA A 169 8.49 16.90 6.08
CA ALA A 169 7.99 18.28 6.11
C ALA A 169 7.57 18.75 7.51
N MET A 170 7.32 17.81 8.45
CA MET A 170 6.97 18.09 9.84
C MET A 170 8.17 17.94 10.79
N GLY A 171 9.38 17.72 10.26
CA GLY A 171 10.57 17.47 11.07
C GLY A 171 10.53 16.17 11.88
N GLU A 172 9.69 15.21 11.47
CA GLU A 172 9.53 13.96 12.21
C GLU A 172 10.74 13.05 12.06
N THR A 173 11.20 12.49 13.18
CA THR A 173 12.27 11.51 13.25
C THR A 173 11.72 10.18 13.74
N LEU A 174 12.06 9.09 13.05
CA LEU A 174 11.56 7.75 13.36
C LEU A 174 12.46 7.05 14.38
N THR A 175 12.31 7.39 15.66
CA THR A 175 13.11 6.83 16.77
C THR A 175 12.52 5.58 17.39
N ASP A 176 11.23 5.33 17.19
CA ASP A 176 10.55 4.12 17.67
C ASP A 176 9.51 3.67 16.64
N ILE A 177 9.84 2.63 15.90
CA ILE A 177 8.89 1.99 14.99
C ILE A 177 8.95 0.47 15.12
N ARG A 178 7.88 -0.19 14.68
CA ARG A 178 7.82 -1.63 14.51
C ARG A 178 7.18 -1.93 13.18
N LEU A 179 7.98 -2.40 12.22
CA LEU A 179 7.52 -2.80 10.89
C LEU A 179 7.86 -4.27 10.64
N ARG A 180 6.89 -5.01 10.15
CA ARG A 180 7.04 -6.28 9.46
C ARG A 180 6.38 -6.13 8.11
N ASP A 181 7.13 -6.33 7.05
CA ASP A 181 6.65 -6.24 5.69
C ASP A 181 7.11 -7.46 4.90
N ARG A 182 6.17 -8.15 4.27
CA ARG A 182 6.46 -9.38 3.53
C ARG A 182 5.70 -9.37 2.22
N ILE A 183 6.42 -9.56 1.14
CA ILE A 183 5.90 -9.71 -0.21
C ILE A 183 6.35 -11.07 -0.73
N GLU A 184 5.41 -11.90 -1.14
CA GLU A 184 5.66 -13.24 -1.64
C GLU A 184 4.91 -13.45 -2.96
N ILE A 185 5.63 -13.94 -3.95
CA ILE A 185 5.06 -14.29 -5.24
C ILE A 185 5.28 -15.77 -5.44
N LEU A 186 4.18 -16.49 -5.62
CA LEU A 186 4.16 -17.90 -6.01
C LEU A 186 3.81 -17.97 -7.50
N ARG A 187 4.50 -18.82 -8.23
CA ARG A 187 4.17 -19.14 -9.62
C ARG A 187 3.97 -20.64 -9.74
N ASP A 188 2.81 -21.04 -10.22
CA ASP A 188 2.42 -22.46 -10.29
C ASP A 188 2.62 -23.17 -8.93
N GLY A 189 2.21 -22.48 -7.83
CA GLY A 189 2.35 -22.95 -6.46
C GLY A 189 3.79 -22.97 -5.90
N ALA A 190 4.81 -22.68 -6.71
CA ALA A 190 6.21 -22.64 -6.27
C ALA A 190 6.67 -21.21 -5.94
N PRO A 191 7.50 -21.00 -4.90
CA PRO A 191 8.06 -19.69 -4.58
C PRO A 191 8.92 -19.14 -5.73
N ALA A 192 8.53 -18.00 -6.30
CA ALA A 192 9.26 -17.31 -7.38
C ALA A 192 9.98 -16.05 -6.87
N PHE A 193 9.43 -15.38 -5.86
CA PHE A 193 10.04 -14.19 -5.27
C PHE A 193 9.63 -14.03 -3.80
N LEU A 194 10.57 -13.61 -2.98
CA LEU A 194 10.33 -13.24 -1.59
C LEU A 194 11.11 -11.98 -1.25
N ASP A 195 10.40 -10.97 -0.77
CA ASP A 195 10.98 -9.80 -0.10
C ASP A 195 10.44 -9.68 1.32
N ALA A 196 11.33 -9.46 2.29
CA ALA A 196 10.92 -9.31 3.66
C ALA A 196 11.78 -8.27 4.38
N MET A 197 11.11 -7.30 5.01
CA MET A 197 11.74 -6.28 5.83
C MET A 197 11.22 -6.36 7.26
N ARG A 198 12.13 -6.18 8.21
CA ARG A 198 11.78 -6.05 9.62
C ARG A 198 12.59 -4.94 10.27
N PHE A 199 11.89 -3.94 10.77
CA PHE A 199 12.48 -2.84 11.54
C PHE A 199 11.88 -2.80 12.95
N SER A 200 12.73 -2.43 13.93
CA SER A 200 12.31 -2.24 15.33
C SER A 200 13.21 -1.21 15.98
N GLY A 201 12.62 -0.23 16.66
CA GLY A 201 13.34 0.82 17.38
C GLY A 201 13.70 2.01 16.49
N ASP A 202 14.92 2.53 16.63
CA ASP A 202 15.41 3.72 15.94
C ASP A 202 15.72 3.43 14.45
N LEU A 203 14.70 3.63 13.62
CA LEU A 203 14.84 3.47 12.17
C LEU A 203 15.68 4.59 11.56
N GLN A 204 15.60 5.82 12.08
CA GLN A 204 16.36 6.95 11.56
C GLN A 204 17.86 6.68 11.63
N ALA A 205 18.34 6.25 12.79
CA ALA A 205 19.75 5.90 12.96
C ALA A 205 20.17 4.76 12.04
N HIS A 206 19.28 3.77 11.82
CA HIS A 206 19.55 2.66 10.90
C HIS A 206 19.66 3.12 9.45
N LEU A 207 18.71 3.94 8.96
CA LEU A 207 18.68 4.43 7.58
C LEU A 207 19.82 5.41 7.27
N CYS A 208 20.35 6.13 8.27
CA CYS A 208 21.48 7.04 8.09
C CYS A 208 22.80 6.34 7.79
N ARG A 209 22.90 5.01 8.02
CA ARG A 209 24.12 4.27 7.72
C ARG A 209 24.41 4.28 6.21
N PRO A 210 25.67 4.60 5.79
CA PRO A 210 26.00 4.73 4.38
C PRO A 210 25.65 3.52 3.51
N HIS A 211 25.85 2.31 4.05
CA HIS A 211 25.60 1.05 3.31
C HIS A 211 24.20 0.47 3.53
N VAL A 212 23.31 1.20 4.19
CA VAL A 212 21.88 0.83 4.33
C VAL A 212 21.03 1.67 3.40
N ALA A 213 20.82 2.95 3.74
CA ALA A 213 20.02 3.84 2.93
C ALA A 213 20.65 5.25 2.77
N ASN A 214 21.81 5.50 3.36
CA ASN A 214 22.54 6.78 3.29
C ASN A 214 21.63 8.00 3.56
N GLY A 215 20.74 7.88 4.54
CA GLY A 215 19.78 8.90 4.92
C GLY A 215 18.64 9.10 3.92
N ALA A 216 18.31 8.12 3.10
CA ALA A 216 17.10 8.16 2.27
C ALA A 216 15.84 8.21 3.14
N GLY A 217 14.88 9.07 2.75
CA GLY A 217 13.58 9.22 3.41
C GLY A 217 12.44 8.43 2.75
N ALA A 218 12.72 7.77 1.62
CA ALA A 218 11.75 6.96 0.90
C ALA A 218 12.42 5.85 0.09
N MET A 219 11.69 4.75 -0.11
CA MET A 219 12.11 3.64 -0.95
C MET A 219 10.95 3.08 -1.76
N ALA A 220 11.25 2.34 -2.82
CA ALA A 220 10.27 1.53 -3.53
C ALA A 220 10.89 0.21 -4.01
N LEU A 221 10.04 -0.82 -3.99
CA LEU A 221 10.22 -2.05 -4.72
C LEU A 221 9.29 -2.03 -5.93
N VAL A 222 9.80 -2.39 -7.11
CA VAL A 222 8.99 -2.71 -8.29
C VAL A 222 9.35 -4.11 -8.75
N VAL A 223 8.32 -4.90 -9.05
CA VAL A 223 8.49 -6.23 -9.65
C VAL A 223 7.63 -6.28 -10.92
N PHE A 224 8.25 -6.64 -12.03
CA PHE A 224 7.57 -6.87 -13.29
C PHE A 224 7.82 -8.31 -13.74
N ALA A 225 6.79 -9.13 -13.65
CA ALA A 225 6.80 -10.52 -14.09
C ALA A 225 6.07 -10.62 -15.42
N SER A 226 6.80 -10.98 -16.48
CA SER A 226 6.28 -11.05 -17.85
C SER A 226 7.29 -11.74 -18.75
N ALA A 227 6.83 -12.44 -19.76
CA ALA A 227 7.70 -12.98 -20.81
C ALA A 227 8.56 -11.90 -21.52
N THR A 228 8.20 -10.62 -21.40
CA THR A 228 8.96 -9.48 -21.97
C THR A 228 9.92 -8.81 -20.99
N ALA A 229 10.06 -9.31 -19.77
CA ALA A 229 10.82 -8.64 -18.70
C ALA A 229 12.31 -8.48 -19.04
N GLU A 230 12.94 -9.47 -19.67
CA GLU A 230 14.34 -9.39 -20.10
C GLU A 230 14.59 -8.19 -21.01
N GLY A 231 13.72 -7.98 -22.00
CA GLY A 231 13.80 -6.83 -22.91
C GLY A 231 13.57 -5.47 -22.25
N GLN A 232 13.03 -5.42 -21.03
CA GLN A 232 12.84 -4.18 -20.27
C GLN A 232 14.05 -3.80 -19.42
N LEU A 233 15.00 -4.72 -19.14
CA LEU A 233 16.11 -4.45 -18.23
C LEU A 233 16.96 -3.24 -18.65
N ALA A 234 17.48 -3.25 -19.88
CA ALA A 234 18.34 -2.15 -20.36
C ALA A 234 17.58 -0.81 -20.45
N PRO A 235 16.37 -0.74 -21.08
CA PRO A 235 15.58 0.49 -21.07
C PRO A 235 15.25 1.02 -19.69
N VAL A 236 14.91 0.14 -18.74
CA VAL A 236 14.61 0.54 -17.36
C VAL A 236 15.85 1.13 -16.70
N ARG A 237 17.02 0.47 -16.81
CA ARG A 237 18.28 0.96 -16.24
C ARG A 237 18.64 2.37 -16.70
N HIS A 238 18.32 2.76 -17.94
CA HIS A 238 18.55 4.12 -18.45
C HIS A 238 17.63 5.18 -17.79
N LEU A 239 16.51 4.76 -17.19
CA LEU A 239 15.59 5.65 -16.50
C LEU A 239 15.92 5.80 -15.00
N LEU A 240 16.78 4.93 -14.46
CA LEU A 240 17.04 4.88 -13.02
C LEU A 240 18.03 5.96 -12.58
N PRO A 241 17.80 6.59 -11.42
CA PRO A 241 18.83 7.40 -10.76
C PRO A 241 19.93 6.52 -10.14
N ASP A 242 21.06 7.10 -9.78
CA ASP A 242 22.21 6.40 -9.16
C ASP A 242 21.85 5.68 -7.84
N THR A 243 20.75 6.09 -7.19
CA THR A 243 20.24 5.48 -5.96
C THR A 243 19.27 4.32 -6.22
N ALA A 244 19.21 3.82 -7.44
CA ALA A 244 18.34 2.73 -7.83
C ALA A 244 19.09 1.67 -8.65
N GLY A 245 18.58 0.45 -8.61
CA GLY A 245 19.12 -0.67 -9.37
C GLY A 245 18.02 -1.57 -9.91
N ALA A 246 18.29 -2.22 -11.03
CA ALA A 246 17.42 -3.21 -11.65
C ALA A 246 18.18 -4.50 -11.99
N SER A 247 17.55 -5.63 -11.72
CA SER A 247 18.09 -6.96 -11.99
C SER A 247 16.99 -7.91 -12.46
N LEU A 248 17.35 -8.90 -13.26
CA LEU A 248 16.46 -10.02 -13.55
C LEU A 248 16.65 -11.12 -12.52
N ILE A 249 15.54 -11.66 -12.04
CA ILE A 249 15.45 -12.94 -11.37
C ILE A 249 14.82 -13.88 -12.38
N GLN A 250 15.60 -14.80 -12.94
CA GLN A 250 15.24 -15.53 -14.16
C GLN A 250 15.01 -14.54 -15.34
N ASN A 251 14.67 -15.00 -16.52
CA ASN A 251 14.55 -14.11 -17.69
C ASN A 251 13.22 -13.35 -17.75
N ASP A 252 12.27 -13.69 -16.92
CA ASP A 252 10.90 -13.20 -16.99
C ASP A 252 10.45 -12.42 -15.74
N MET A 253 11.36 -12.12 -14.83
CA MET A 253 11.07 -11.32 -13.63
C MET A 253 12.11 -10.22 -13.41
N LEU A 254 11.72 -8.99 -13.68
CA LEU A 254 12.53 -7.79 -13.45
C LEU A 254 12.20 -7.22 -12.08
N VAL A 255 13.22 -7.07 -11.25
CA VAL A 255 13.14 -6.47 -9.90
C VAL A 255 13.90 -5.16 -9.87
N ILE A 256 13.29 -4.11 -9.36
CA ILE A 256 13.86 -2.77 -9.25
C ILE A 256 13.73 -2.31 -7.81
N ARG A 257 14.82 -1.78 -7.25
CA ARG A 257 14.82 -1.11 -5.95
C ARG A 257 15.29 0.32 -6.11
N MET A 258 14.60 1.24 -5.46
CA MET A 258 14.91 2.66 -5.49
C MET A 258 14.97 3.22 -4.08
N LEU A 259 15.92 4.10 -3.83
CA LEU A 259 16.00 4.96 -2.67
C LEU A 259 15.90 6.42 -3.12
N ALA A 260 15.27 7.26 -2.29
CA ALA A 260 15.21 8.70 -2.55
C ALA A 260 15.20 9.50 -1.25
N LYS A 261 15.67 10.74 -1.28
CA LYS A 261 15.68 11.63 -0.11
C LYS A 261 14.25 11.98 0.35
N THR A 262 13.29 12.04 -0.57
CA THR A 262 11.91 12.41 -0.28
C THR A 262 10.93 11.57 -1.09
N SER A 263 9.66 11.48 -0.65
CA SER A 263 8.58 10.84 -1.41
C SER A 263 8.39 11.47 -2.79
N PHE A 264 8.54 12.80 -2.90
CA PHE A 264 8.43 13.49 -4.18
C PHE A 264 9.55 13.07 -5.16
N ALA A 265 10.79 13.00 -4.69
CA ALA A 265 11.90 12.52 -5.52
C ALA A 265 11.73 11.06 -5.94
N LEU A 266 11.24 10.21 -5.01
CA LEU A 266 10.91 8.83 -5.32
C LEU A 266 9.85 8.73 -6.41
N ARG A 267 8.73 9.47 -6.27
CA ARG A 267 7.64 9.48 -7.24
C ARG A 267 8.12 9.93 -8.61
N ARG A 268 8.94 10.98 -8.69
CA ARG A 268 9.54 11.45 -9.96
C ARG A 268 10.38 10.37 -10.64
N ALA A 269 11.11 9.57 -9.88
CA ALA A 269 11.92 8.47 -10.42
C ALA A 269 11.06 7.25 -10.82
N LEU A 270 10.00 6.96 -10.05
CA LEU A 270 9.10 5.84 -10.32
C LEU A 270 8.23 6.04 -11.57
N MET A 271 7.69 7.25 -11.79
CA MET A 271 6.72 7.51 -12.85
C MET A 271 7.18 7.08 -14.25
N PRO A 272 8.41 7.42 -14.71
CA PRO A 272 8.88 6.97 -16.03
C PRO A 272 8.98 5.44 -16.13
N VAL A 273 9.42 4.79 -15.05
CA VAL A 273 9.55 3.33 -14.99
C VAL A 273 8.19 2.64 -15.05
N LEU A 274 7.23 3.10 -14.24
CA LEU A 274 5.89 2.52 -14.23
C LEU A 274 5.17 2.73 -15.55
N ARG A 275 5.29 3.92 -16.17
CA ARG A 275 4.75 4.18 -17.52
C ARG A 275 5.34 3.23 -18.54
N ARG A 276 6.65 3.06 -18.55
CA ARG A 276 7.34 2.13 -19.43
C ARG A 276 6.80 0.70 -19.30
N LEU A 277 6.67 0.20 -18.06
CA LEU A 277 6.25 -1.16 -17.78
C LEU A 277 4.74 -1.38 -17.91
N ASN A 278 3.94 -0.31 -17.95
CA ASN A 278 2.49 -0.34 -18.08
C ASN A 278 1.97 0.33 -19.35
N ASN A 279 2.73 0.24 -20.46
CA ASN A 279 2.31 0.75 -21.77
C ASN A 279 1.79 2.20 -21.73
N ASP A 280 2.52 3.06 -21.02
CA ASP A 280 2.25 4.48 -20.83
C ASP A 280 0.94 4.85 -20.11
N THR A 281 0.26 3.85 -19.53
CA THR A 281 -0.98 4.05 -18.77
C THR A 281 -0.74 3.92 -17.29
N LEU A 282 -1.26 4.89 -16.51
CA LEU A 282 -1.29 4.82 -15.05
C LEU A 282 -2.66 5.28 -14.54
N PRO A 283 -3.13 4.73 -13.40
CA PRO A 283 -4.33 5.21 -12.75
C PRO A 283 -4.27 6.70 -12.44
N ARG A 284 -5.41 7.40 -12.53
CA ARG A 284 -5.47 8.87 -12.29
C ARG A 284 -4.88 9.28 -10.94
N CYS A 285 -4.98 8.44 -9.91
CA CYS A 285 -4.38 8.69 -8.60
C CYS A 285 -2.85 8.86 -8.63
N TRP A 286 -2.18 8.35 -9.66
CA TRP A 286 -0.75 8.53 -9.87
C TRP A 286 -0.40 9.84 -10.58
N MET A 287 -1.37 10.52 -11.19
CA MET A 287 -1.17 11.73 -11.99
C MET A 287 -1.37 13.03 -11.18
N LEU A 288 -1.71 12.92 -9.89
CA LEU A 288 -1.97 14.04 -8.98
C LEU A 288 -0.70 14.50 -8.27
#